data_946586dd9a746c8235e1364ae77dba37
#
_entry.id   946586dd9a746c8235e1364ae77dba37
#
_cell.length_a   1.000
_cell.length_b   1.000
_cell.length_c   1.000
_cell.angle_alpha   90.00
_cell.angle_beta   90.00
_cell.angle_gamma   90.00
#
_symmetry.space_group_name_H-M   'P 1'
#
loop_
_entity.id
_entity.type
_entity.pdbx_description
1 polymer ?
#
loop_
_entity_poly.entity_id
_entity_poly.type
_entity_poly.pdbx_seq_one_letter_code
_entity_poly.pdbx_strand_id
1 'polypeptide(L)'
;GFCVYNPETLMKLRNAVGDTIGANFDPSHLFWQGIDPVAALRYLGDAVYYFHAKDTKIDEINTGINGVLDTKHYGDEIHRSWIFRTVGYGHTHQVWKDIMSTLRLIGYDGPVSIEHEDSLMSVNEGLMKAIAMLKDVMMFESTGEMWWA
;
A
#
# COMPACT_ATOMS: atom_id res chain seq x y z
N GLY A 1 9.91 13.35 9.23
CA GLY A 1 9.82 13.03 7.83
C GLY A 1 11.09 12.43 7.26
N PHE A 2 10.92 11.56 6.30
CA PHE A 2 12.01 10.98 5.54
C PHE A 2 12.31 11.85 4.31
N CYS A 3 13.56 11.83 3.82
CA CYS A 3 13.92 12.53 2.58
C CYS A 3 13.22 11.91 1.36
N VAL A 4 12.99 10.59 1.39
CA VAL A 4 12.22 9.86 0.38
C VAL A 4 10.90 9.43 1.02
N TYR A 5 9.79 10.03 0.61
CA TYR A 5 8.47 9.80 1.20
C TYR A 5 7.34 9.69 0.16
N ASN A 6 7.65 9.92 -1.11
CA ASN A 6 6.70 9.82 -2.20
C ASN A 6 7.41 9.35 -3.49
N PRO A 7 6.67 8.98 -4.53
CA PRO A 7 7.25 8.49 -5.79
C PRO A 7 8.24 9.45 -6.43
N GLU A 8 7.96 10.75 -6.42
CA GLU A 8 8.86 11.76 -7.01
C GLU A 8 10.24 11.78 -6.34
N THR A 9 10.27 11.78 -5.00
CA THR A 9 11.55 11.82 -4.27
C THR A 9 12.32 10.52 -4.38
N LEU A 10 11.63 9.36 -4.50
CA LEU A 10 12.30 8.10 -4.84
C LEU A 10 12.95 8.16 -6.21
N MET A 11 12.24 8.61 -7.24
CA MET A 11 12.79 8.70 -8.59
C MET A 11 13.92 9.73 -8.69
N LYS A 12 13.87 10.83 -7.94
CA LYS A 12 15.00 11.76 -7.83
C LYS A 12 16.24 11.07 -7.27
N LEU A 13 16.09 10.27 -6.21
CA LEU A 13 17.20 9.50 -5.64
C LEU A 13 17.72 8.46 -6.65
N ARG A 14 16.82 7.65 -7.22
CA ARG A 14 17.16 6.62 -8.22
C ARG A 14 17.91 7.22 -9.41
N ASN A 15 17.45 8.35 -9.93
CA ASN A 15 18.11 9.03 -11.05
C ASN A 15 19.50 9.56 -10.70
N ALA A 16 19.75 9.89 -9.43
CA ALA A 16 21.04 10.39 -8.99
C ALA A 16 22.07 9.27 -8.70
N VAL A 17 21.62 8.09 -8.24
CA VAL A 17 22.53 7.02 -7.76
C VAL A 17 22.44 5.71 -8.54
N GLY A 18 21.48 5.60 -9.47
CA GLY A 18 21.29 4.44 -10.33
C GLY A 18 20.17 3.50 -9.88
N ASP A 19 19.93 2.48 -10.70
CA ASP A 19 18.85 1.50 -10.58
C ASP A 19 19.04 0.44 -9.49
N THR A 20 20.15 0.47 -8.77
CA THR A 20 20.32 -0.30 -7.52
C THR A 20 19.27 0.10 -6.47
N ILE A 21 18.75 1.32 -6.55
CA ILE A 21 17.70 1.84 -5.67
C ILE A 21 16.33 1.58 -6.30
N GLY A 22 15.43 0.98 -5.53
CA GLY A 22 14.02 0.77 -5.89
C GLY A 22 13.09 0.89 -4.69
N ALA A 23 11.81 0.80 -4.95
CA ALA A 23 10.77 0.87 -3.93
C ALA A 23 10.57 -0.49 -3.26
N ASN A 24 10.63 -0.51 -1.93
CA ASN A 24 9.82 -1.41 -1.13
C ASN A 24 8.48 -0.71 -0.95
N PHE A 25 7.54 -1.01 -1.85
CA PHE A 25 6.28 -0.26 -1.96
C PHE A 25 5.30 -0.70 -0.88
N ASP A 26 4.88 0.23 -0.06
CA ASP A 26 3.87 0.02 0.98
C ASP A 26 2.76 1.06 0.83
N PRO A 27 1.55 0.67 0.36
CA PRO A 27 0.44 1.59 0.15
C PRO A 27 -0.05 2.24 1.44
N SER A 28 0.16 1.61 2.59
CA SER A 28 -0.32 2.14 3.87
C SER A 28 0.29 3.52 4.20
N HIS A 29 1.55 3.73 3.81
CA HIS A 29 2.22 5.01 3.98
C HIS A 29 1.78 6.06 2.97
N LEU A 30 1.20 5.67 1.85
CA LEU A 30 0.68 6.58 0.84
C LEU A 30 -0.74 7.03 1.16
N PHE A 31 -1.59 6.12 1.61
CA PHE A 31 -2.99 6.40 1.90
C PHE A 31 -3.19 7.58 2.85
N TRP A 32 -2.51 7.59 4.00
CA TRP A 32 -2.68 8.68 4.97
C TRP A 32 -2.09 10.01 4.49
N GLN A 33 -1.17 9.99 3.52
CA GLN A 33 -0.65 11.20 2.87
C GLN A 33 -1.57 11.74 1.77
N GLY A 34 -2.64 11.02 1.42
CA GLY A 34 -3.52 11.36 0.31
C GLY A 34 -2.92 11.04 -1.05
N ILE A 35 -1.93 10.15 -1.12
CA ILE A 35 -1.33 9.69 -2.37
C ILE A 35 -2.08 8.45 -2.84
N ASP A 36 -2.54 8.45 -4.09
CA ASP A 36 -3.17 7.30 -4.73
C ASP A 36 -2.13 6.22 -5.04
N PRO A 37 -2.23 5.01 -4.43
CA PRO A 37 -1.28 3.93 -4.68
C PRO A 37 -1.24 3.44 -6.13
N VAL A 38 -2.38 3.47 -6.83
CA VAL A 38 -2.47 3.08 -8.24
C VAL A 38 -1.65 4.04 -9.11
N ALA A 39 -1.85 5.34 -8.91
CA ALA A 39 -1.07 6.36 -9.60
C ALA A 39 0.43 6.26 -9.26
N ALA A 40 0.76 6.03 -7.99
CA ALA A 40 2.13 5.86 -7.53
C ALA A 40 2.81 4.63 -8.15
N LEU A 41 2.14 3.48 -8.20
CA LEU A 41 2.64 2.25 -8.85
C LEU A 41 2.91 2.49 -10.34
N ARG A 42 1.97 3.12 -11.05
CA ARG A 42 2.15 3.43 -12.48
C ARG A 42 3.30 4.40 -12.73
N TYR A 43 3.51 5.36 -11.82
CA TYR A 43 4.63 6.31 -11.92
C TYR A 43 5.98 5.64 -11.68
N LEU A 44 6.05 4.71 -10.73
CA LEU A 44 7.28 4.01 -10.35
C LEU A 44 7.66 2.90 -11.35
N GLY A 45 6.68 2.19 -11.91
CA GLY A 45 6.90 1.13 -12.89
C GLY A 45 7.91 0.07 -12.41
N ASP A 46 8.99 -0.11 -13.17
CA ASP A 46 10.08 -1.06 -12.90
C ASP A 46 10.92 -0.72 -11.66
N ALA A 47 10.73 0.45 -11.08
CA ALA A 47 11.37 0.80 -9.82
C ALA A 47 10.71 0.15 -8.60
N VAL A 48 9.59 -0.56 -8.73
CA VAL A 48 8.97 -1.34 -7.66
C VAL A 48 9.69 -2.69 -7.55
N TYR A 49 10.47 -2.88 -6.49
CA TYR A 49 11.27 -4.10 -6.26
C TYR A 49 10.64 -5.05 -5.26
N TYR A 50 9.82 -4.52 -4.36
CA TYR A 50 9.14 -5.30 -3.34
C TYR A 50 7.80 -4.65 -3.01
N PHE A 51 6.81 -5.45 -2.56
CA PHE A 51 5.50 -4.95 -2.21
C PHE A 51 5.06 -5.45 -0.83
N HIS A 52 4.74 -4.51 0.06
CA HIS A 52 4.10 -4.78 1.34
C HIS A 52 2.58 -4.59 1.24
N ALA A 53 1.84 -5.63 1.60
CA ALA A 53 0.40 -5.57 1.74
C ALA A 53 0.05 -5.16 3.18
N LYS A 54 -0.16 -3.87 3.37
CA LYS A 54 -0.59 -3.24 4.62
C LYS A 54 -1.61 -2.14 4.30
N ASP A 55 -2.61 -2.01 5.12
CA ASP A 55 -3.68 -1.03 4.95
C ASP A 55 -3.60 0.10 5.98
N THR A 56 -4.34 1.17 5.74
CA THR A 56 -4.49 2.29 6.66
C THR A 56 -5.93 2.74 6.69
N LYS A 57 -6.48 2.91 7.88
CA LYS A 57 -7.78 3.56 8.07
C LYS A 57 -7.58 5.01 8.45
N ILE A 58 -8.14 5.93 7.67
CA ILE A 58 -8.22 7.34 8.00
C ILE A 58 -9.46 7.58 8.86
N ASP A 59 -9.30 8.26 9.98
CA ASP A 59 -10.40 8.78 10.78
C ASP A 59 -10.75 10.18 10.26
N GLU A 60 -11.89 10.29 9.58
CA GLU A 60 -12.31 11.54 8.93
C GLU A 60 -12.60 12.67 9.94
N ILE A 61 -13.06 12.32 11.15
CA ILE A 61 -13.36 13.29 12.20
C ILE A 61 -12.06 13.88 12.73
N ASN A 62 -11.15 13.03 13.17
CA ASN A 62 -9.87 13.49 13.71
C ASN A 62 -9.02 14.19 12.65
N THR A 63 -9.02 13.68 11.42
CA THR A 63 -8.33 14.31 10.29
C THR A 63 -8.93 15.67 9.94
N GLY A 64 -10.26 15.80 9.98
CA GLY A 64 -10.95 17.06 9.74
C GLY A 64 -10.62 18.15 10.78
N ILE A 65 -10.21 17.77 12.00
CA ILE A 65 -9.81 18.69 13.06
C ILE A 65 -8.29 18.97 13.03
N ASN A 66 -7.48 17.92 12.90
CA ASN A 66 -6.04 17.97 13.17
C ASN A 66 -5.16 17.76 11.92
N GLY A 67 -5.74 17.42 10.76
CA GLY A 67 -4.98 17.02 9.58
C GLY A 67 -4.36 15.64 9.75
N VAL A 68 -3.46 15.27 8.83
CA VAL A 68 -2.86 13.93 8.77
C VAL A 68 -1.47 13.82 9.41
N LEU A 69 -0.82 14.94 9.74
CA LEU A 69 0.50 14.96 10.39
C LEU A 69 0.34 14.71 11.90
N ASP A 70 -0.09 13.50 12.23
CA ASP A 70 -0.42 13.09 13.58
C ASP A 70 0.82 12.51 14.28
N THR A 71 1.17 13.08 15.44
CA THR A 71 2.31 12.65 16.28
C THR A 71 1.88 11.95 17.56
N LYS A 72 0.59 11.68 17.74
CA LYS A 72 0.09 10.95 18.92
C LYS A 72 0.64 9.53 18.98
N HIS A 73 0.74 8.99 20.17
CA HIS A 73 1.17 7.60 20.36
C HIS A 73 0.26 6.62 19.62
N TYR A 74 0.81 5.54 19.05
CA TYR A 74 0.05 4.55 18.28
C TYR A 74 -1.02 3.81 19.10
N GLY A 75 -0.89 3.74 20.41
CA GLY A 75 -1.90 3.17 21.32
C GLY A 75 -3.05 4.13 21.67
N ASP A 76 -3.07 5.33 21.14
CA ASP A 76 -4.18 6.29 21.29
C ASP A 76 -5.07 6.29 20.02
N GLU A 77 -5.53 5.11 19.63
CA GLU A 77 -6.18 4.86 18.34
C GLU A 77 -7.39 5.76 18.10
N ILE A 78 -8.19 5.99 19.15
CA ILE A 78 -9.44 6.75 19.05
C ILE A 78 -9.24 8.23 18.73
N HIS A 79 -8.07 8.78 19.07
CA HIS A 79 -7.77 10.20 18.83
C HIS A 79 -6.82 10.42 17.65
N ARG A 80 -6.29 9.34 17.06
CA ARG A 80 -5.38 9.45 15.91
C ARG A 80 -6.15 9.79 14.64
N SER A 81 -5.50 10.54 13.77
CA SER A 81 -6.03 10.88 12.44
C SER A 81 -6.04 9.68 11.49
N TRP A 82 -5.20 8.70 11.73
CA TRP A 82 -5.13 7.44 10.99
C TRP A 82 -4.42 6.36 11.81
N ILE A 83 -4.75 5.12 11.51
CA ILE A 83 -4.11 3.94 12.10
C ILE A 83 -3.82 2.90 11.01
N PHE A 84 -2.75 2.13 11.18
CA PHE A 84 -2.51 0.98 10.31
C PHE A 84 -3.53 -0.12 10.58
N ARG A 85 -3.92 -0.80 9.53
CA ARG A 85 -4.93 -1.84 9.58
C ARG A 85 -4.53 -3.07 8.76
N THR A 86 -5.10 -4.18 9.12
CA THR A 86 -5.13 -5.38 8.30
C THR A 86 -5.69 -5.08 6.91
N VAL A 87 -5.12 -5.67 5.87
CA VAL A 87 -5.57 -5.55 4.46
C VAL A 87 -7.09 -5.74 4.36
N GLY A 88 -7.78 -4.74 3.77
CA GLY A 88 -9.23 -4.71 3.63
C GLY A 88 -10.00 -4.08 4.79
N TYR A 89 -9.31 -3.63 5.86
CA TYR A 89 -9.94 -2.94 6.99
C TYR A 89 -9.77 -1.41 6.95
N GLY A 90 -8.94 -0.91 6.08
CA GLY A 90 -8.83 0.51 5.74
C GLY A 90 -9.56 0.84 4.44
N HIS A 91 -9.35 0.04 3.43
CA HIS A 91 -9.87 0.22 2.07
C HIS A 91 -10.63 -1.01 1.57
N THR A 92 -11.49 -0.79 0.56
CA THR A 92 -12.39 -1.83 0.04
C THR A 92 -11.66 -2.83 -0.88
N HIS A 93 -12.33 -3.95 -1.18
CA HIS A 93 -11.90 -4.90 -2.20
C HIS A 93 -11.59 -4.24 -3.54
N GLN A 94 -12.37 -3.22 -3.94
CA GLN A 94 -12.13 -2.55 -5.23
C GLN A 94 -10.77 -1.87 -5.25
N VAL A 95 -10.41 -1.13 -4.20
CA VAL A 95 -9.10 -0.47 -4.11
C VAL A 95 -7.96 -1.50 -4.19
N TRP A 96 -8.09 -2.62 -3.50
CA TRP A 96 -7.10 -3.69 -3.53
C TRP A 96 -7.04 -4.42 -4.89
N LYS A 97 -8.18 -4.62 -5.56
CA LYS A 97 -8.21 -5.13 -6.95
C LYS A 97 -7.51 -4.20 -7.92
N ASP A 98 -7.69 -2.89 -7.77
CA ASP A 98 -7.04 -1.88 -8.61
C ASP A 98 -5.53 -1.87 -8.39
N ILE A 99 -5.06 -1.99 -7.13
CA ILE A 99 -3.65 -2.14 -6.78
C ILE A 99 -3.05 -3.41 -7.42
N MET A 100 -3.69 -4.59 -7.23
CA MET A 100 -3.20 -5.86 -7.78
C MET A 100 -3.20 -5.86 -9.31
N SER A 101 -4.23 -5.29 -9.93
CA SER A 101 -4.29 -5.11 -11.38
C SER A 101 -3.15 -4.21 -11.88
N THR A 102 -2.83 -3.16 -11.13
CA THR A 102 -1.76 -2.24 -11.49
C THR A 102 -0.38 -2.89 -11.34
N LEU A 103 -0.14 -3.68 -10.30
CA LEU A 103 1.08 -4.47 -10.16
C LEU A 103 1.29 -5.36 -11.39
N ARG A 104 0.23 -6.04 -11.84
CA ARG A 104 0.29 -6.86 -13.06
C ARG A 104 0.54 -6.02 -14.32
N LEU A 105 -0.11 -4.85 -14.45
CA LEU A 105 0.07 -3.95 -15.59
C LEU A 105 1.49 -3.43 -15.74
N ILE A 106 2.19 -3.16 -14.64
CA ILE A 106 3.59 -2.71 -14.66
C ILE A 106 4.59 -3.87 -14.76
N GLY A 107 4.12 -5.12 -14.86
CA GLY A 107 4.97 -6.30 -14.99
C GLY A 107 5.64 -6.75 -13.69
N TYR A 108 5.10 -6.35 -12.53
CA TYR A 108 5.63 -6.79 -11.25
C TYR A 108 5.31 -8.27 -11.01
N ASP A 109 6.34 -9.09 -10.80
CA ASP A 109 6.25 -10.53 -10.52
C ASP A 109 6.93 -10.94 -9.20
N GLY A 110 7.28 -9.93 -8.40
CA GLY A 110 7.89 -10.12 -7.08
C GLY A 110 6.89 -10.54 -5.99
N PRO A 111 7.37 -10.74 -4.77
CA PRO A 111 6.52 -11.17 -3.66
C PRO A 111 5.57 -10.06 -3.20
N VAL A 112 4.36 -10.48 -2.78
CA VAL A 112 3.41 -9.66 -2.02
C VAL A 112 3.45 -10.14 -0.58
N SER A 113 4.12 -9.41 0.30
CA SER A 113 4.25 -9.80 1.70
C SER A 113 3.30 -9.02 2.59
N ILE A 114 2.65 -9.72 3.52
CA ILE A 114 1.78 -9.10 4.51
C ILE A 114 2.65 -8.49 5.62
N GLU A 115 2.44 -7.21 5.90
CA GLU A 115 2.97 -6.54 7.09
C GLU A 115 1.83 -6.26 8.05
N HIS A 116 1.90 -6.85 9.26
CA HIS A 116 0.83 -6.73 10.25
C HIS A 116 1.21 -5.73 11.35
N GLU A 117 0.55 -4.57 11.32
CA GLU A 117 0.65 -3.52 12.34
C GLU A 117 -0.76 -3.02 12.76
N ASP A 118 -1.70 -3.95 12.92
CA ASP A 118 -3.08 -3.64 13.31
C ASP A 118 -3.23 -3.79 14.83
N SER A 119 -3.38 -2.66 15.54
CA SER A 119 -3.55 -2.65 17.01
C SER A 119 -4.92 -3.16 17.46
N LEU A 120 -5.91 -3.23 16.57
CA LEU A 120 -7.27 -3.68 16.88
C LEU A 120 -7.49 -5.16 16.59
N MET A 121 -6.45 -5.88 16.16
CA MET A 121 -6.56 -7.28 15.76
C MET A 121 -5.34 -8.07 16.21
N SER A 122 -5.53 -9.31 16.66
CA SER A 122 -4.39 -10.19 16.96
C SER A 122 -3.61 -10.50 15.67
N VAL A 123 -2.32 -10.80 15.80
CA VAL A 123 -1.47 -11.17 14.66
C VAL A 123 -2.08 -12.33 13.88
N ASN A 124 -2.53 -13.39 14.58
CA ASN A 124 -3.08 -14.57 13.93
C ASN A 124 -4.38 -14.26 13.16
N GLU A 125 -5.32 -13.53 13.77
CA GLU A 125 -6.56 -13.14 13.12
C GLU A 125 -6.30 -12.22 11.94
N GLY A 126 -5.44 -11.20 12.12
CA GLY A 126 -5.08 -10.25 11.07
C GLY A 126 -4.42 -10.92 9.86
N LEU A 127 -3.45 -11.81 10.08
CA LEU A 127 -2.82 -12.56 9.00
C LEU A 127 -3.82 -13.44 8.23
N MET A 128 -4.71 -14.15 8.93
CA MET A 128 -5.70 -15.01 8.26
C MET A 128 -6.67 -14.20 7.42
N LYS A 129 -7.12 -13.04 7.92
CA LYS A 129 -8.02 -12.13 7.19
C LYS A 129 -7.31 -11.48 5.99
N ALA A 130 -6.08 -11.04 6.16
CA ALA A 130 -5.27 -10.48 5.07
C ALA A 130 -5.03 -11.52 3.96
N ILE A 131 -4.69 -12.77 4.32
CA ILE A 131 -4.53 -13.87 3.36
C ILE A 131 -5.81 -14.12 2.58
N ALA A 132 -6.97 -14.18 3.26
CA ALA A 132 -8.26 -14.39 2.61
C ALA A 132 -8.58 -13.26 1.60
N MET A 133 -8.38 -12.01 2.01
CA MET A 133 -8.57 -10.83 1.18
C MET A 133 -7.63 -10.84 -0.04
N LEU A 134 -6.35 -11.07 0.16
CA LEU A 134 -5.36 -11.09 -0.92
C LEU A 134 -5.62 -12.24 -1.90
N LYS A 135 -6.01 -13.42 -1.44
CA LYS A 135 -6.39 -14.53 -2.31
C LYS A 135 -7.59 -14.22 -3.21
N ASP A 136 -8.53 -13.39 -2.73
CA ASP A 136 -9.69 -12.97 -3.52
C ASP A 136 -9.34 -11.91 -4.58
N VAL A 137 -8.39 -11.01 -4.28
CA VAL A 137 -8.07 -9.88 -5.17
C VAL A 137 -6.87 -10.12 -6.10
N MET A 138 -6.00 -11.08 -5.78
CA MET A 138 -4.83 -11.42 -6.60
C MET A 138 -5.20 -12.31 -7.78
N MET A 139 -4.45 -12.15 -8.86
CA MET A 139 -4.55 -12.99 -10.05
C MET A 139 -3.34 -13.94 -10.06
N PHE A 140 -3.58 -15.25 -10.08
CA PHE A 140 -2.55 -16.28 -10.01
C PHE A 140 -2.23 -16.94 -11.36
N GLU A 141 -3.18 -16.89 -12.29
CA GLU A 141 -3.01 -17.48 -13.61
C GLU A 141 -2.28 -16.52 -14.56
N SER A 142 -1.58 -17.07 -15.55
CA SER A 142 -1.01 -16.28 -16.63
C SER A 142 -2.13 -15.58 -17.44
N THR A 143 -1.79 -14.46 -18.05
CA THR A 143 -2.71 -13.79 -18.97
C THR A 143 -2.97 -14.68 -20.19
N GLY A 144 -4.25 -14.84 -20.55
CA GLY A 144 -4.64 -15.51 -21.80
C GLY A 144 -4.30 -14.67 -23.04
N GLU A 145 -4.39 -15.31 -24.22
CA GLU A 145 -4.26 -14.60 -25.50
C GLU A 145 -5.47 -13.67 -25.72
N MET A 146 -5.18 -12.48 -26.24
CA MET A 146 -6.22 -11.51 -26.63
C MET A 146 -6.76 -11.85 -28.02
N TRP A 147 -7.51 -12.96 -28.14
CA TRP A 147 -8.07 -13.44 -29.42
C TRP A 147 -9.07 -12.45 -30.07
N TRP A 148 -9.51 -11.43 -29.34
CA TRP A 148 -10.43 -10.38 -29.79
C TRP A 148 -9.74 -9.08 -30.25
N ALA A 149 -8.43 -8.95 -30.13
CA ALA A 149 -7.65 -7.73 -30.45
C ALA A 149 -6.83 -7.90 -31.74
#